data_6b459c993dba19f67382e83ca889f83c
#
_entry.id   6b459c993dba19f67382e83ca889f83c
#
_cell.length_a   1.000
_cell.length_b   1.000
_cell.length_c   1.000
_cell.angle_alpha   90.00
_cell.angle_beta   90.00
_cell.angle_gamma   90.00
#
_symmetry.space_group_name_H-M   'P 1'
#
loop_
_entity.id
_entity.type
_entity.pdbx_description
1 polymer ?
#
loop_
_entity_poly.entity_id
_entity_poly.type
_entity_poly.pdbx_seq_one_letter_code
_entity_poly.pdbx_strand_id
1 'polypeptide(L)'
;MIIIALAFSAATLVLAFLMPPIIRDVEGLAADWPHRAVSLFKRLSIAGKLNPAWLEQHLSGTAGGIFLLLKGIAGGLFGFLSWLTLSAYFILDGERAFHWATSLFPSNRRSRLESTLLRAERRLRNWLIGQAVLMLILGISSAIAFGLLRIKYFYALAVFAGLANIVPIIGPVMSVILAGIVAAFDSWWKLLGIVIFYFVYQQVENAFLTPRIMKSTLNLPPLAVIIALSLGGALAGVLGALIGVPTAALVAVVLDEYVVRKETPAEFATLDA
;
A
#
# COMPACT_ATOMS: atom_id res chain seq x y z
N MET A 1 -5.29 0.31 27.54
CA MET A 1 -5.32 -1.16 27.67
C MET A 1 -6.57 -1.76 27.02
N ILE A 2 -7.80 -1.43 27.46
CA ILE A 2 -9.05 -2.03 26.94
C ILE A 2 -9.24 -1.77 25.43
N ILE A 3 -9.00 -0.55 24.94
CA ILE A 3 -9.12 -0.20 23.51
C ILE A 3 -8.12 -0.98 22.65
N ILE A 4 -6.89 -1.15 23.13
CA ILE A 4 -5.85 -1.93 22.44
C ILE A 4 -6.25 -3.41 22.40
N ALA A 5 -6.75 -3.96 23.51
CA ALA A 5 -7.23 -5.34 23.57
C ALA A 5 -8.43 -5.57 22.63
N LEU A 6 -9.38 -4.62 22.59
CA LEU A 6 -10.51 -4.67 21.67
C LEU A 6 -10.07 -4.57 20.21
N ALA A 7 -9.15 -3.68 19.87
CA ALA A 7 -8.59 -3.57 18.52
C ALA A 7 -7.86 -4.86 18.10
N PHE A 8 -7.12 -5.46 19.04
CA PHE A 8 -6.42 -6.72 18.83
C PHE A 8 -7.39 -7.88 18.57
N SER A 9 -8.44 -7.97 19.41
CA SER A 9 -9.49 -9.00 19.26
C SER A 9 -10.25 -8.83 17.95
N ALA A 10 -10.60 -7.60 17.58
CA ALA A 10 -11.27 -7.32 16.31
C ALA A 10 -10.38 -7.67 15.11
N ALA A 11 -9.11 -7.28 15.14
CA ALA A 11 -8.16 -7.63 14.07
C ALA A 11 -7.97 -9.14 13.95
N THR A 12 -7.86 -9.87 15.07
CA THR A 12 -7.75 -11.33 15.08
C THR A 12 -8.99 -12.00 14.52
N LEU A 13 -10.19 -11.53 14.89
CA LEU A 13 -11.46 -12.06 14.35
C LEU A 13 -11.58 -11.80 12.84
N VAL A 14 -11.25 -10.60 12.38
CA VAL A 14 -11.27 -10.25 10.95
C VAL A 14 -10.29 -11.13 10.18
N LEU A 15 -9.07 -11.32 10.68
CA LEU A 15 -8.09 -12.19 10.07
C LEU A 15 -8.57 -13.65 10.07
N ALA A 16 -9.09 -14.18 11.17
CA ALA A 16 -9.58 -15.55 11.26
C ALA A 16 -10.73 -15.83 10.28
N PHE A 17 -11.56 -14.82 9.98
CA PHE A 17 -12.69 -14.97 9.06
C PHE A 17 -12.31 -14.78 7.59
N LEU A 18 -11.39 -13.84 7.30
CA LEU A 18 -10.96 -13.53 5.93
C LEU A 18 -9.84 -14.45 5.43
N MET A 19 -8.98 -14.96 6.31
CA MET A 19 -7.82 -15.76 5.90
C MET A 19 -8.17 -17.09 5.21
N PRO A 20 -9.17 -17.91 5.69
CA PRO A 20 -9.47 -19.17 5.05
C PRO A 20 -9.89 -19.06 3.57
N PRO A 21 -10.81 -18.16 3.16
CA PRO A 21 -11.15 -18.00 1.75
C PRO A 21 -9.96 -17.48 0.92
N ILE A 22 -9.15 -16.57 1.48
CA ILE A 22 -7.97 -16.03 0.81
C ILE A 22 -6.95 -17.14 0.56
N ILE A 23 -6.63 -17.95 1.56
CA ILE A 23 -5.68 -19.06 1.44
C ILE A 23 -6.13 -20.02 0.35
N ARG A 24 -7.42 -20.43 0.36
CA ARG A 24 -7.97 -21.33 -0.67
C ARG A 24 -7.86 -20.74 -2.07
N ASP A 25 -8.18 -19.47 -2.23
CA ASP A 25 -8.10 -18.77 -3.51
C ASP A 25 -6.66 -18.69 -4.03
N VAL A 26 -5.70 -18.44 -3.14
CA VAL A 26 -4.30 -18.34 -3.52
C VAL A 26 -3.70 -19.71 -3.83
N GLU A 27 -4.01 -20.73 -3.03
CA GLU A 27 -3.61 -22.13 -3.32
C GLU A 27 -4.21 -22.59 -4.64
N GLY A 28 -5.49 -22.31 -4.87
CA GLY A 28 -6.16 -22.63 -6.13
C GLY A 28 -5.56 -21.88 -7.32
N LEU A 29 -5.23 -20.61 -7.19
CA LEU A 29 -4.57 -19.82 -8.21
C LEU A 29 -3.17 -20.38 -8.51
N ALA A 30 -2.39 -20.71 -7.48
CA ALA A 30 -1.05 -21.27 -7.65
C ALA A 30 -1.08 -22.64 -8.36
N ALA A 31 -2.05 -23.49 -8.03
CA ALA A 31 -2.22 -24.80 -8.66
C ALA A 31 -2.68 -24.69 -10.13
N ASP A 32 -3.61 -23.78 -10.41
CA ASP A 32 -4.18 -23.60 -11.75
C ASP A 32 -3.28 -22.78 -12.70
N TRP A 33 -2.38 -21.97 -12.15
CA TRP A 33 -1.57 -21.01 -12.90
C TRP A 33 -0.83 -21.61 -14.11
N PRO A 34 -0.06 -22.72 -13.98
CA PRO A 34 0.70 -23.25 -15.09
C PRO A 34 -0.19 -23.66 -16.27
N HIS A 35 -1.28 -24.40 -15.99
CA HIS A 35 -2.20 -24.90 -17.00
C HIS A 35 -2.98 -23.78 -17.71
N ARG A 36 -3.41 -22.77 -16.94
CA ARG A 36 -4.18 -21.64 -17.48
C ARG A 36 -3.30 -20.69 -18.28
N ALA A 37 -2.08 -20.45 -17.86
CA ALA A 37 -1.13 -19.64 -18.62
C ALA A 37 -0.85 -20.26 -19.99
N VAL A 38 -0.57 -21.58 -20.06
CA VAL A 38 -0.37 -22.29 -21.32
C VAL A 38 -1.61 -22.17 -22.23
N SER A 39 -2.82 -22.30 -21.68
CA SER A 39 -4.07 -22.17 -22.44
C SER A 39 -4.27 -20.77 -23.01
N LEU A 40 -3.90 -19.73 -22.26
CA LEU A 40 -3.98 -18.34 -22.71
C LEU A 40 -2.99 -18.07 -23.86
N PHE A 41 -1.75 -18.54 -23.73
CA PHE A 41 -0.75 -18.42 -24.78
C PHE A 41 -1.20 -19.12 -26.08
N LYS A 42 -1.85 -20.30 -25.98
CA LYS A 42 -2.45 -20.98 -27.13
C LYS A 42 -3.55 -20.13 -27.79
N ARG A 43 -4.43 -19.48 -27.00
CA ARG A 43 -5.49 -18.61 -27.54
C ARG A 43 -4.94 -17.34 -28.20
N LEU A 44 -3.84 -16.81 -27.75
CA LEU A 44 -3.20 -15.60 -28.31
C LEU A 44 -2.42 -15.88 -29.60
N SER A 45 -2.41 -17.11 -30.14
CA SER A 45 -1.61 -17.53 -31.30
C SER A 45 -0.10 -17.25 -31.19
N ILE A 46 0.36 -16.91 -30.00
CA ILE A 46 1.80 -16.65 -29.69
C ILE A 46 2.51 -18.02 -29.54
N ALA A 47 1.77 -19.07 -29.23
CA ALA A 47 2.28 -20.41 -28.96
C ALA A 47 2.97 -21.07 -30.19
N GLY A 48 2.71 -20.61 -31.41
CA GLY A 48 3.41 -21.11 -32.60
C GLY A 48 4.91 -20.78 -32.65
N LYS A 49 5.36 -19.86 -31.78
CA LYS A 49 6.77 -19.41 -31.69
C LYS A 49 7.49 -19.82 -30.40
N LEU A 50 6.77 -20.35 -29.41
CA LEU A 50 7.33 -20.73 -28.10
C LEU A 50 7.15 -22.22 -27.84
N ASN A 51 8.21 -22.88 -27.37
CA ASN A 51 8.17 -24.30 -27.00
C ASN A 51 7.29 -24.48 -25.76
N PRO A 52 6.18 -25.26 -25.82
CA PRO A 52 5.28 -25.47 -24.69
C PRO A 52 5.98 -26.02 -23.44
N ALA A 53 6.96 -26.89 -23.60
CA ALA A 53 7.73 -27.47 -22.50
C ALA A 53 8.61 -26.41 -21.78
N TRP A 54 9.21 -25.48 -22.53
CA TRP A 54 9.96 -24.36 -21.96
C TRP A 54 9.04 -23.46 -21.14
N LEU A 55 7.83 -23.23 -21.64
CA LEU A 55 6.82 -22.40 -20.97
C LEU A 55 6.37 -23.05 -19.65
N GLU A 56 6.04 -24.34 -19.65
CA GLU A 56 5.67 -25.07 -18.42
C GLU A 56 6.79 -25.07 -17.38
N GLN A 57 8.03 -25.24 -17.79
CA GLN A 57 9.17 -25.24 -16.90
C GLN A 57 9.41 -23.87 -16.24
N HIS A 58 9.23 -22.77 -16.98
CA HIS A 58 9.43 -21.41 -16.43
C HIS A 58 8.21 -20.92 -15.66
N LEU A 59 7.01 -21.32 -16.03
CA LEU A 59 5.78 -20.99 -15.30
C LEU A 59 5.62 -21.77 -14.00
N SER A 60 6.14 -23.00 -13.92
CA SER A 60 6.19 -23.75 -12.64
C SER A 60 7.12 -23.09 -11.62
N GLY A 61 8.20 -22.43 -12.08
CA GLY A 61 9.07 -21.61 -11.24
C GLY A 61 8.35 -20.38 -10.65
N THR A 62 7.45 -19.74 -11.42
CA THR A 62 6.65 -18.60 -10.94
C THR A 62 5.55 -19.05 -9.97
N ALA A 63 4.97 -20.24 -10.14
CA ALA A 63 4.08 -20.85 -9.14
C ALA A 63 4.80 -21.09 -7.81
N GLY A 64 6.07 -21.50 -7.84
CA GLY A 64 6.94 -21.60 -6.67
C GLY A 64 7.14 -20.24 -5.97
N GLY A 65 7.24 -19.15 -6.73
CA GLY A 65 7.31 -17.78 -6.20
C GLY A 65 6.03 -17.36 -5.47
N ILE A 66 4.86 -17.68 -6.02
CA ILE A 66 3.56 -17.46 -5.37
C ILE A 66 3.45 -18.30 -4.09
N PHE A 67 3.90 -19.56 -4.12
CA PHE A 67 3.94 -20.43 -2.95
C PHE A 67 4.91 -19.95 -1.87
N LEU A 68 6.05 -19.36 -2.24
CA LEU A 68 6.99 -18.72 -1.31
C LEU A 68 6.40 -17.44 -0.69
N LEU A 69 5.63 -16.67 -1.43
CA LEU A 69 4.86 -15.55 -0.89
C LEU A 69 3.82 -16.02 0.13
N LEU A 70 3.16 -17.15 -0.12
CA LEU A 70 2.20 -17.76 0.80
C LEU A 70 2.85 -18.30 2.08
N LYS A 71 3.97 -19.01 1.94
CA LYS A 71 4.80 -19.42 3.07
C LYS A 71 5.30 -18.22 3.88
N GLY A 72 5.60 -17.12 3.18
CA GLY A 72 5.91 -15.83 3.77
C GLY A 72 4.73 -15.25 4.57
N ILE A 73 3.48 -15.43 4.12
CA ILE A 73 2.28 -15.01 4.85
C ILE A 73 2.09 -15.89 6.12
N ALA A 74 2.31 -17.19 6.05
CA ALA A 74 2.23 -18.07 7.22
C ALA A 74 3.37 -17.81 8.23
N GLY A 75 4.61 -17.56 7.76
CA GLY A 75 5.71 -17.04 8.58
C GLY A 75 5.47 -15.61 9.06
N GLY A 76 4.67 -14.86 8.30
CA GLY A 76 4.21 -13.50 8.59
C GLY A 76 3.32 -13.40 9.83
N LEU A 77 2.67 -14.47 10.28
CA LEU A 77 1.88 -14.43 11.51
C LEU A 77 2.76 -14.15 12.75
N PHE A 78 3.92 -14.78 12.82
CA PHE A 78 4.89 -14.50 13.89
C PHE A 78 5.49 -13.09 13.73
N GLY A 79 5.82 -12.70 12.52
CA GLY A 79 6.26 -11.34 12.20
C GLY A 79 5.19 -10.30 12.49
N PHE A 80 3.93 -10.59 12.20
CA PHE A 80 2.79 -9.73 12.50
C PHE A 80 2.56 -9.57 14.01
N LEU A 81 2.64 -10.65 14.78
CA LEU A 81 2.55 -10.59 16.24
C LEU A 81 3.71 -9.78 16.85
N SER A 82 4.92 -9.98 16.34
CA SER A 82 6.10 -9.20 16.76
C SER A 82 5.95 -7.73 16.42
N TRP A 83 5.48 -7.42 15.21
CA TRP A 83 5.19 -6.05 14.77
C TRP A 83 4.10 -5.40 15.62
N LEU A 84 3.04 -6.12 15.95
CA LEU A 84 1.95 -5.68 16.81
C LEU A 84 2.44 -5.40 18.25
N THR A 85 3.25 -6.30 18.79
CA THR A 85 3.87 -6.14 20.11
C THR A 85 4.76 -4.91 20.13
N LEU A 86 5.63 -4.75 19.12
CA LEU A 86 6.50 -3.58 19.00
C LEU A 86 5.69 -2.28 18.86
N SER A 87 4.63 -2.29 18.05
CA SER A 87 3.72 -1.14 17.89
C SER A 87 3.02 -0.79 19.21
N ALA A 88 2.61 -1.78 19.99
CA ALA A 88 2.03 -1.55 21.32
C ALA A 88 3.03 -0.91 22.26
N TYR A 89 4.30 -1.36 22.27
CA TYR A 89 5.37 -0.70 23.03
C TYR A 89 5.62 0.74 22.59
N PHE A 90 5.67 1.01 21.29
CA PHE A 90 5.80 2.38 20.79
C PHE A 90 4.63 3.29 21.19
N ILE A 91 3.41 2.75 21.28
CA ILE A 91 2.24 3.51 21.76
C ILE A 91 2.34 3.79 23.26
N LEU A 92 2.81 2.82 24.05
CA LEU A 92 2.89 2.95 25.52
C LEU A 92 4.05 3.83 25.96
N ASP A 93 5.22 3.69 25.36
CA ASP A 93 6.45 4.38 25.75
C ASP A 93 6.87 5.49 24.76
N GLY A 94 6.12 5.72 23.69
CA GLY A 94 6.45 6.67 22.64
C GLY A 94 6.67 8.10 23.16
N GLU A 95 5.86 8.54 24.10
CA GLU A 95 6.01 9.86 24.72
C GLU A 95 7.33 10.00 25.48
N ARG A 96 7.71 8.96 26.25
CA ARG A 96 9.01 8.93 26.96
C ARG A 96 10.19 8.91 25.98
N ALA A 97 10.09 8.07 24.94
CA ALA A 97 11.11 8.00 23.89
C ALA A 97 11.26 9.33 23.15
N PHE A 98 10.15 10.01 22.86
CA PHE A 98 10.12 11.32 22.23
C PHE A 98 10.83 12.38 23.10
N HIS A 99 10.47 12.47 24.40
CA HIS A 99 11.11 13.41 25.33
C HIS A 99 12.59 13.08 25.55
N TRP A 100 12.96 11.80 25.60
CA TRP A 100 14.34 11.40 25.68
C TRP A 100 15.13 11.82 24.42
N ALA A 101 14.60 11.55 23.23
CA ALA A 101 15.25 11.92 21.97
C ALA A 101 15.41 13.44 21.83
N THR A 102 14.38 14.22 22.20
CA THR A 102 14.46 15.70 22.14
C THR A 102 15.38 16.27 23.22
N SER A 103 15.59 15.55 24.34
CA SER A 103 16.52 15.96 25.40
C SER A 103 18.00 15.94 24.96
N LEU A 104 18.35 15.22 23.92
CA LEU A 104 19.69 15.19 23.35
C LEU A 104 20.08 16.50 22.64
N PHE A 105 19.11 17.37 22.36
CA PHE A 105 19.34 18.63 21.68
C PHE A 105 19.44 19.82 22.69
N PRO A 106 20.21 20.88 22.34
CA PRO A 106 20.32 22.08 23.15
C PRO A 106 18.95 22.71 23.43
N SER A 107 18.76 23.24 24.64
CA SER A 107 17.49 23.79 25.12
C SER A 107 16.90 24.88 24.23
N ASN A 108 17.73 25.70 23.60
CA ASN A 108 17.32 26.79 22.70
C ASN A 108 16.69 26.30 21.39
N ARG A 109 16.95 25.05 20.97
CA ARG A 109 16.41 24.45 19.74
C ARG A 109 15.32 23.42 20.00
N ARG A 110 15.20 22.96 21.27
CA ARG A 110 14.29 21.86 21.63
C ARG A 110 12.83 22.19 21.33
N SER A 111 12.31 23.34 21.74
CA SER A 111 10.92 23.74 21.52
C SER A 111 10.56 23.80 20.03
N ARG A 112 11.47 24.32 19.19
CA ARG A 112 11.28 24.35 17.74
C ARG A 112 11.31 22.95 17.12
N LEU A 113 12.21 22.10 17.59
CA LEU A 113 12.31 20.71 17.14
C LEU A 113 11.06 19.91 17.51
N GLU A 114 10.61 20.01 18.77
CA GLU A 114 9.39 19.36 19.26
C GLU A 114 8.16 19.77 18.43
N SER A 115 7.97 21.06 18.20
CA SER A 115 6.86 21.55 17.37
C SER A 115 6.91 21.05 15.92
N THR A 116 8.11 20.93 15.37
CA THR A 116 8.33 20.41 14.00
C THR A 116 8.00 18.93 13.93
N LEU A 117 8.50 18.13 14.88
CA LEU A 117 8.24 16.69 14.95
C LEU A 117 6.75 16.39 15.17
N LEU A 118 6.07 17.14 16.04
CA LEU A 118 4.62 17.00 16.26
C LEU A 118 3.80 17.34 15.01
N ARG A 119 4.24 18.33 14.20
CA ARG A 119 3.60 18.62 12.92
C ARG A 119 3.84 17.48 11.90
N ALA A 120 5.04 16.96 11.88
CA ALA A 120 5.39 15.83 11.02
C ALA A 120 4.58 14.59 11.39
N GLU A 121 4.49 14.25 12.68
CA GLU A 121 3.66 13.15 13.18
C GLU A 121 2.19 13.29 12.75
N ARG A 122 1.58 14.47 12.94
CA ARG A 122 0.18 14.70 12.53
C ARG A 122 -0.01 14.50 11.02
N ARG A 123 0.90 15.01 10.19
CA ARG A 123 0.83 14.85 8.74
C ARG A 123 0.95 13.38 8.34
N LEU A 124 1.91 12.65 8.93
CA LEU A 124 2.10 11.22 8.69
C LEU A 124 0.91 10.39 9.14
N ARG A 125 0.39 10.64 10.34
CA ARG A 125 -0.79 9.96 10.87
C ARG A 125 -2.00 10.15 9.96
N ASN A 126 -2.27 11.37 9.54
CA ASN A 126 -3.39 11.66 8.66
C ASN A 126 -3.22 10.99 7.29
N TRP A 127 -1.99 10.97 6.76
CA TRP A 127 -1.69 10.27 5.52
C TRP A 127 -1.91 8.75 5.65
N LEU A 128 -1.39 8.14 6.71
CA LEU A 128 -1.58 6.71 6.96
C LEU A 128 -3.06 6.34 7.07
N ILE A 129 -3.84 7.14 7.81
CA ILE A 129 -5.30 6.93 7.91
C ILE A 129 -5.97 7.08 6.54
N GLY A 130 -5.64 8.15 5.81
CA GLY A 130 -6.16 8.36 4.46
C GLY A 130 -5.83 7.21 3.51
N GLN A 131 -4.58 6.74 3.55
CA GLN A 131 -4.14 5.61 2.74
C GLN A 131 -4.85 4.31 3.12
N ALA A 132 -5.02 4.03 4.42
CA ALA A 132 -5.77 2.88 4.90
C ALA A 132 -7.24 2.91 4.43
N VAL A 133 -7.87 4.07 4.43
CA VAL A 133 -9.24 4.24 3.91
C VAL A 133 -9.28 3.96 2.40
N LEU A 134 -8.35 4.48 1.61
CA LEU A 134 -8.27 4.22 0.17
C LEU A 134 -8.03 2.72 -0.12
N MET A 135 -7.15 2.07 0.65
CA MET A 135 -6.91 0.62 0.57
C MET A 135 -8.19 -0.18 0.83
N LEU A 136 -8.96 0.18 1.85
CA LEU A 136 -10.22 -0.46 2.17
C LEU A 136 -11.27 -0.24 1.07
N ILE A 137 -11.39 0.98 0.56
CA ILE A 137 -12.33 1.30 -0.52
C ILE A 137 -11.98 0.50 -1.79
N LEU A 138 -10.71 0.47 -2.21
CA LEU A 138 -10.30 -0.32 -3.36
C LEU A 138 -10.51 -1.82 -3.13
N GLY A 139 -10.14 -2.34 -1.97
CA GLY A 139 -10.32 -3.75 -1.63
C GLY A 139 -11.79 -4.18 -1.67
N ILE A 140 -12.66 -3.42 -1.01
CA ILE A 140 -14.11 -3.72 -0.95
C ILE A 140 -14.76 -3.56 -2.33
N SER A 141 -14.47 -2.47 -3.05
CA SER A 141 -15.02 -2.25 -4.39
C SER A 141 -14.54 -3.31 -5.39
N SER A 142 -13.28 -3.74 -5.28
CA SER A 142 -12.74 -4.85 -6.07
C SER A 142 -13.43 -6.17 -5.73
N ALA A 143 -13.67 -6.46 -4.44
CA ALA A 143 -14.39 -7.67 -4.03
C ALA A 143 -15.79 -7.72 -4.62
N ILE A 144 -16.52 -6.60 -4.60
CA ILE A 144 -17.84 -6.47 -5.20
C ILE A 144 -17.77 -6.64 -6.72
N ALA A 145 -16.90 -5.89 -7.40
CA ALA A 145 -16.79 -5.93 -8.85
C ALA A 145 -16.36 -7.31 -9.36
N PHE A 146 -15.33 -7.90 -8.75
CA PHE A 146 -14.83 -9.22 -9.16
C PHE A 146 -15.83 -10.34 -8.84
N GLY A 147 -16.56 -10.21 -7.71
CA GLY A 147 -17.66 -11.11 -7.37
C GLY A 147 -18.80 -11.06 -8.38
N LEU A 148 -19.24 -9.86 -8.77
CA LEU A 148 -20.28 -9.66 -9.79
C LEU A 148 -19.85 -10.19 -11.18
N LEU A 149 -18.59 -9.99 -11.54
CA LEU A 149 -18.01 -10.54 -12.77
C LEU A 149 -17.73 -12.06 -12.68
N ARG A 150 -17.99 -12.66 -11.51
CA ARG A 150 -17.70 -14.07 -11.23
C ARG A 150 -16.25 -14.45 -11.61
N ILE A 151 -15.31 -13.60 -11.19
CA ILE A 151 -13.87 -13.87 -11.37
C ILE A 151 -13.47 -14.99 -10.40
N LYS A 152 -12.77 -15.98 -10.91
CA LYS A 152 -12.18 -17.03 -10.06
C LYS A 152 -11.13 -16.40 -9.14
N TYR A 153 -11.07 -16.84 -7.88
CA TYR A 153 -10.15 -16.31 -6.86
C TYR A 153 -10.36 -14.83 -6.52
N PHE A 154 -11.59 -14.35 -6.59
CA PHE A 154 -11.90 -12.93 -6.41
C PHE A 154 -11.55 -12.40 -5.02
N TYR A 155 -11.63 -13.21 -3.95
CA TYR A 155 -11.24 -12.79 -2.60
C TYR A 155 -9.75 -12.47 -2.52
N ALA A 156 -8.90 -13.38 -3.01
CA ALA A 156 -7.45 -13.16 -3.00
C ALA A 156 -7.05 -11.95 -3.84
N LEU A 157 -7.67 -11.79 -5.03
CA LEU A 157 -7.41 -10.66 -5.92
C LEU A 157 -7.88 -9.33 -5.33
N ALA A 158 -9.03 -9.29 -4.66
CA ALA A 158 -9.55 -8.10 -4.03
C ALA A 158 -8.72 -7.66 -2.81
N VAL A 159 -8.29 -8.62 -1.98
CA VAL A 159 -7.39 -8.35 -0.86
C VAL A 159 -6.03 -7.89 -1.37
N PHE A 160 -5.51 -8.54 -2.41
CA PHE A 160 -4.27 -8.08 -3.05
C PHE A 160 -4.42 -6.64 -3.56
N ALA A 161 -5.53 -6.31 -4.24
CA ALA A 161 -5.78 -4.95 -4.74
C ALA A 161 -5.79 -3.92 -3.61
N GLY A 162 -6.50 -4.21 -2.52
CA GLY A 162 -6.53 -3.35 -1.33
C GLY A 162 -5.14 -3.18 -0.71
N LEU A 163 -4.41 -4.27 -0.47
CA LEU A 163 -3.09 -4.23 0.16
C LEU A 163 -2.03 -3.58 -0.74
N ALA A 164 -2.02 -3.91 -2.03
CA ALA A 164 -1.07 -3.34 -2.99
C ALA A 164 -1.23 -1.82 -3.11
N ASN A 165 -2.44 -1.30 -2.89
CA ASN A 165 -2.72 0.14 -2.92
C ASN A 165 -2.00 0.94 -1.82
N ILE A 166 -1.30 0.28 -0.88
CA ILE A 166 -0.42 0.95 0.08
C ILE A 166 0.70 1.74 -0.63
N VAL A 167 1.09 1.29 -1.83
CA VAL A 167 2.01 2.03 -2.70
C VAL A 167 1.18 2.74 -3.78
N PRO A 168 1.00 4.07 -3.67
CA PRO A 168 0.21 4.83 -4.65
C PRO A 168 0.73 4.60 -6.08
N ILE A 169 -0.17 4.61 -7.05
CA ILE A 169 0.10 4.41 -8.49
C ILE A 169 0.52 2.96 -8.81
N ILE A 170 1.52 2.42 -8.15
CA ILE A 170 2.04 1.06 -8.41
C ILE A 170 1.01 0.00 -8.01
N GLY A 171 0.36 0.16 -6.87
CA GLY A 171 -0.62 -0.78 -6.36
C GLY A 171 -1.78 -1.06 -7.32
N PRO A 172 -2.54 -0.04 -7.75
CA PRO A 172 -3.60 -0.23 -8.74
C PRO A 172 -3.12 -0.83 -10.06
N VAL A 173 -1.95 -0.42 -10.57
CA VAL A 173 -1.36 -0.97 -11.80
C VAL A 173 -1.06 -2.46 -11.65
N MET A 174 -0.41 -2.87 -10.58
CA MET A 174 -0.12 -4.28 -10.31
C MET A 174 -1.41 -5.09 -10.15
N SER A 175 -2.42 -4.49 -9.52
CA SER A 175 -3.70 -5.13 -9.28
C SER A 175 -4.50 -5.34 -10.56
N VAL A 176 -4.55 -4.34 -11.45
CA VAL A 176 -5.25 -4.50 -12.75
C VAL A 176 -4.55 -5.52 -13.64
N ILE A 177 -3.21 -5.57 -13.61
CA ILE A 177 -2.45 -6.58 -14.36
C ILE A 177 -2.78 -7.98 -13.84
N LEU A 178 -2.68 -8.22 -12.54
CA LEU A 178 -2.92 -9.54 -11.96
C LEU A 178 -4.37 -9.99 -12.15
N ALA A 179 -5.34 -9.13 -11.80
CA ALA A 179 -6.76 -9.44 -11.98
C ALA A 179 -7.14 -9.61 -13.46
N GLY A 180 -6.55 -8.79 -14.34
CA GLY A 180 -6.73 -8.87 -15.78
C GLY A 180 -6.23 -10.19 -16.38
N ILE A 181 -5.05 -10.66 -15.98
CA ILE A 181 -4.52 -11.96 -16.39
C ILE A 181 -5.46 -13.09 -15.96
N VAL A 182 -5.90 -13.09 -14.69
CA VAL A 182 -6.83 -14.12 -14.18
C VAL A 182 -8.16 -14.07 -14.90
N ALA A 183 -8.69 -12.88 -15.19
CA ALA A 183 -9.93 -12.72 -15.96
C ALA A 183 -9.79 -13.20 -17.41
N ALA A 184 -8.64 -12.93 -18.05
CA ALA A 184 -8.36 -13.35 -19.42
C ALA A 184 -8.31 -14.88 -19.58
N PHE A 185 -7.93 -15.62 -18.54
CA PHE A 185 -7.99 -17.08 -18.53
C PHE A 185 -9.42 -17.62 -18.72
N ASP A 186 -10.40 -16.91 -18.17
CA ASP A 186 -11.79 -17.31 -18.23
C ASP A 186 -12.48 -16.79 -19.51
N SER A 187 -12.42 -15.45 -19.72
CA SER A 187 -13.14 -14.81 -20.83
C SER A 187 -12.62 -13.39 -21.09
N TRP A 188 -12.58 -13.01 -22.38
CA TRP A 188 -12.26 -11.64 -22.80
C TRP A 188 -13.28 -10.60 -22.28
N TRP A 189 -14.54 -10.98 -22.09
CA TRP A 189 -15.55 -10.10 -21.49
C TRP A 189 -15.27 -9.80 -20.03
N LYS A 190 -14.74 -10.78 -19.28
CA LYS A 190 -14.32 -10.57 -17.90
C LYS A 190 -13.10 -9.67 -17.82
N LEU A 191 -12.12 -9.85 -18.71
CA LEU A 191 -10.98 -8.94 -18.84
C LEU A 191 -11.43 -7.51 -19.11
N LEU A 192 -12.33 -7.32 -20.08
CA LEU A 192 -12.89 -6.01 -20.40
C LEU A 192 -13.59 -5.40 -19.17
N GLY A 193 -14.36 -6.20 -18.44
CA GLY A 193 -15.00 -5.77 -17.19
C GLY A 193 -14.01 -5.30 -16.14
N ILE A 194 -12.89 -6.00 -15.96
CA ILE A 194 -11.81 -5.59 -15.04
C ILE A 194 -11.19 -4.25 -15.47
N VAL A 195 -10.87 -4.11 -16.76
CA VAL A 195 -10.28 -2.87 -17.31
C VAL A 195 -11.22 -1.68 -17.12
N ILE A 196 -12.51 -1.86 -17.44
CA ILE A 196 -13.53 -0.82 -17.25
C ILE A 196 -13.67 -0.48 -15.75
N PHE A 197 -13.73 -1.48 -14.87
CA PHE A 197 -13.82 -1.25 -13.42
C PHE A 197 -12.66 -0.41 -12.92
N TYR A 198 -11.41 -0.79 -13.23
CA TYR A 198 -10.24 -0.03 -12.78
C TYR A 198 -10.17 1.36 -13.39
N PHE A 199 -10.55 1.51 -14.65
CA PHE A 199 -10.61 2.83 -15.28
C PHE A 199 -11.60 3.74 -14.56
N VAL A 200 -12.83 3.27 -14.32
CA VAL A 200 -13.86 4.05 -13.61
C VAL A 200 -13.43 4.32 -12.16
N TYR A 201 -12.92 3.29 -11.46
CA TYR A 201 -12.43 3.44 -10.11
C TYR A 201 -11.32 4.49 -10.01
N GLN A 202 -10.34 4.47 -10.91
CA GLN A 202 -9.24 5.41 -10.92
C GLN A 202 -9.72 6.86 -11.14
N GLN A 203 -10.73 7.05 -12.01
CA GLN A 203 -11.34 8.37 -12.20
C GLN A 203 -12.05 8.85 -10.93
N VAL A 204 -12.80 7.97 -10.28
CA VAL A 204 -13.47 8.28 -9.00
C VAL A 204 -12.45 8.55 -7.89
N GLU A 205 -11.40 7.75 -7.79
CA GLU A 205 -10.32 7.93 -6.81
C GLU A 205 -9.64 9.29 -7.00
N ASN A 206 -9.20 9.60 -8.22
CA ASN A 206 -8.47 10.84 -8.51
C ASN A 206 -9.34 12.09 -8.39
N ALA A 207 -10.60 12.03 -8.84
CA ALA A 207 -11.48 13.19 -8.86
C ALA A 207 -12.16 13.46 -7.49
N PHE A 208 -12.46 12.42 -6.71
CA PHE A 208 -13.29 12.55 -5.52
C PHE A 208 -12.66 12.00 -4.25
N LEU A 209 -12.12 10.76 -4.26
CA LEU A 209 -11.68 10.11 -3.04
C LEU A 209 -10.39 10.76 -2.52
N THR A 210 -9.36 10.81 -3.35
CA THR A 210 -8.06 11.37 -2.97
C THR A 210 -8.18 12.82 -2.50
N PRO A 211 -8.84 13.77 -3.22
CA PRO A 211 -9.00 15.14 -2.73
C PRO A 211 -9.75 15.24 -1.40
N ARG A 212 -10.78 14.41 -1.18
CA ARG A 212 -11.56 14.45 0.06
C ARG A 212 -10.85 13.83 1.24
N ILE A 213 -10.18 12.69 1.03
CA ILE A 213 -9.53 11.91 2.07
C ILE A 213 -8.17 12.52 2.42
N MET A 214 -7.42 12.99 1.42
CA MET A 214 -6.05 13.49 1.58
C MET A 214 -5.94 15.02 1.73
N LYS A 215 -7.07 15.75 1.84
CA LYS A 215 -7.16 17.22 1.78
C LYS A 215 -6.24 17.99 2.76
N SER A 216 -5.76 17.36 3.82
CA SER A 216 -4.92 18.01 4.85
C SER A 216 -3.59 17.31 5.12
N THR A 217 -3.20 16.32 4.28
CA THR A 217 -2.17 15.38 4.71
C THR A 217 -0.77 15.70 4.22
N LEU A 218 -0.60 15.87 2.93
CA LEU A 218 0.72 16.12 2.35
C LEU A 218 0.59 17.20 1.28
N ASN A 219 1.08 18.41 1.54
CA ASN A 219 1.26 19.43 0.50
C ASN A 219 2.48 19.08 -0.37
N LEU A 220 2.60 17.81 -0.79
CA LEU A 220 3.67 17.37 -1.68
C LEU A 220 3.19 17.48 -3.13
N PRO A 221 3.97 18.11 -4.02
CA PRO A 221 3.67 18.07 -5.44
C PRO A 221 3.77 16.61 -5.94
N PRO A 222 2.95 16.22 -6.94
CA PRO A 222 2.96 14.85 -7.48
C PRO A 222 4.35 14.39 -7.91
N LEU A 223 5.18 15.28 -8.42
CA LEU A 223 6.57 15.02 -8.79
C LEU A 223 7.41 14.54 -7.60
N ALA A 224 7.25 15.17 -6.43
CA ALA A 224 7.98 14.74 -5.22
C ALA A 224 7.58 13.33 -4.78
N VAL A 225 6.32 12.96 -4.92
CA VAL A 225 5.83 11.60 -4.65
C VAL A 225 6.46 10.60 -5.62
N ILE A 226 6.50 10.90 -6.92
CA ILE A 226 7.12 10.03 -7.93
C ILE A 226 8.62 9.85 -7.66
N ILE A 227 9.32 10.94 -7.36
CA ILE A 227 10.76 10.89 -7.03
C ILE A 227 10.98 10.04 -5.76
N ALA A 228 10.17 10.24 -4.72
CA ALA A 228 10.27 9.48 -3.47
C ALA A 228 10.04 7.97 -3.68
N LEU A 229 9.02 7.61 -4.47
CA LEU A 229 8.75 6.22 -4.84
C LEU A 229 9.89 5.61 -5.66
N SER A 230 10.43 6.37 -6.62
CA SER A 230 11.53 5.91 -7.49
C SER A 230 12.82 5.72 -6.72
N LEU A 231 13.21 6.69 -5.90
CA LEU A 231 14.41 6.61 -5.06
C LEU A 231 14.29 5.51 -4.00
N GLY A 232 13.16 5.47 -3.31
CA GLY A 232 12.90 4.43 -2.33
C GLY A 232 12.92 3.06 -2.96
N GLY A 233 12.25 2.90 -4.10
CA GLY A 233 12.23 1.65 -4.87
C GLY A 233 13.61 1.21 -5.34
N ALA A 234 14.45 2.12 -5.78
CA ALA A 234 15.83 1.84 -6.20
C ALA A 234 16.73 1.42 -5.02
N LEU A 235 16.53 1.99 -3.83
CA LEU A 235 17.36 1.72 -2.64
C LEU A 235 16.99 0.43 -1.92
N ALA A 236 15.71 0.13 -1.75
CA ALA A 236 15.24 -0.99 -0.95
C ALA A 236 14.02 -1.72 -1.56
N GLY A 237 13.84 -1.64 -2.88
CA GLY A 237 12.75 -2.31 -3.58
C GLY A 237 11.37 -1.86 -3.10
N VAL A 238 10.44 -2.81 -2.97
CA VAL A 238 9.04 -2.53 -2.57
C VAL A 238 8.96 -1.86 -1.19
N LEU A 239 9.78 -2.28 -0.23
CA LEU A 239 9.84 -1.69 1.11
C LEU A 239 10.34 -0.24 1.06
N GLY A 240 11.34 0.04 0.21
CA GLY A 240 11.82 1.39 0.01
C GLY A 240 10.78 2.30 -0.64
N ALA A 241 10.05 1.82 -1.63
CA ALA A 241 8.94 2.57 -2.22
C ALA A 241 7.85 2.87 -1.18
N LEU A 242 7.51 1.91 -0.32
CA LEU A 242 6.53 2.07 0.75
C LEU A 242 6.92 3.20 1.73
N ILE A 243 8.19 3.23 2.14
CA ILE A 243 8.72 4.21 3.10
C ILE A 243 9.02 5.55 2.42
N GLY A 244 9.20 5.56 1.10
CA GLY A 244 9.60 6.73 0.33
C GLY A 244 8.65 7.92 0.50
N VAL A 245 7.35 7.72 0.42
CA VAL A 245 6.34 8.79 0.56
C VAL A 245 6.33 9.37 1.98
N PRO A 246 6.26 8.58 3.07
CA PRO A 246 6.43 9.09 4.43
C PRO A 246 7.73 9.87 4.64
N THR A 247 8.84 9.38 4.11
CA THR A 247 10.14 10.05 4.22
C THR A 247 10.13 11.40 3.49
N ALA A 248 9.59 11.47 2.29
CA ALA A 248 9.45 12.73 1.56
C ALA A 248 8.58 13.74 2.32
N ALA A 249 7.51 13.27 2.99
CA ALA A 249 6.67 14.11 3.82
C ALA A 249 7.43 14.69 5.03
N LEU A 250 8.26 13.87 5.70
CA LEU A 250 9.13 14.34 6.78
C LEU A 250 10.12 15.38 6.28
N VAL A 251 10.81 15.09 5.17
CA VAL A 251 11.76 16.01 4.54
C VAL A 251 11.08 17.34 4.20
N ALA A 252 9.88 17.30 3.62
CA ALA A 252 9.13 18.52 3.28
C ALA A 252 8.79 19.37 4.51
N VAL A 253 8.40 18.74 5.65
CA VAL A 253 8.14 19.46 6.91
C VAL A 253 9.40 20.12 7.45
N VAL A 254 10.53 19.42 7.40
CA VAL A 254 11.82 19.94 7.84
C VAL A 254 12.27 21.10 6.95
N LEU A 255 12.16 20.95 5.63
CA LEU A 255 12.51 22.02 4.68
C LEU A 255 11.62 23.25 4.87
N ASP A 256 10.30 23.06 5.01
CA ASP A 256 9.35 24.14 5.27
C ASP A 256 9.72 24.95 6.53
N GLU A 257 10.09 24.25 7.62
CA GLU A 257 10.41 24.88 8.88
C GLU A 257 11.81 25.53 8.92
N TYR A 258 12.81 24.88 8.36
CA TYR A 258 14.20 25.30 8.52
C TYR A 258 14.75 26.10 7.33
N VAL A 259 14.14 25.99 6.16
CA VAL A 259 14.55 26.70 4.95
C VAL A 259 13.55 27.80 4.61
N VAL A 260 12.28 27.48 4.38
CA VAL A 260 11.28 28.43 3.87
C VAL A 260 10.89 29.47 4.92
N ARG A 261 10.57 29.04 6.16
CA ARG A 261 10.17 29.97 7.24
C ARG A 261 11.31 30.80 7.82
N LYS A 262 12.55 30.47 7.46
CA LYS A 262 13.72 31.27 7.88
C LYS A 262 13.81 32.58 7.11
N GLU A 263 13.16 32.68 5.96
CA GLU A 263 13.21 33.83 5.04
C GLU A 263 12.09 34.85 5.25
N THR A 264 11.23 34.68 6.25
CA THR A 264 10.25 35.72 6.62
C THR A 264 10.86 36.57 7.75
N PRO A 265 11.59 37.65 7.42
CA PRO A 265 12.04 38.57 8.46
C PRO A 265 10.82 39.27 9.07
N ALA A 266 10.93 39.61 10.35
CA ALA A 266 9.96 40.41 11.10
C ALA A 266 9.76 41.83 10.53
N GLU A 267 10.10 42.08 9.30
CA GLU A 267 10.19 43.41 8.65
C GLU A 267 8.85 43.94 8.13
N PHE A 268 7.81 43.07 8.08
CA PHE A 268 6.47 43.55 7.68
C PHE A 268 5.53 43.89 8.85
N ALA A 269 5.95 43.69 10.09
CA ALA A 269 5.14 43.99 11.26
C ALA A 269 5.19 45.50 11.66
N THR A 270 5.96 46.33 10.99
CA THR A 270 6.13 47.75 11.31
C THR A 270 5.56 48.74 10.29
N LEU A 271 4.80 48.24 9.29
CA LEU A 271 4.21 49.13 8.26
C LEU A 271 2.72 49.41 8.49
N ASP A 272 2.11 48.86 9.54
CA ASP A 272 0.70 49.14 9.94
C ASP A 272 0.59 49.77 11.33
N ALA A 273 1.55 50.61 11.74
CA ALA A 273 1.44 51.42 12.94
C ALA A 273 1.36 52.90 12.59
#